data_6702d4f7d8794566bba6b7db6036494c
#
_entry.id   6702d4f7d8794566bba6b7db6036494c
#
_cell.length_a   1.000
_cell.length_b   1.000
_cell.length_c   1.000
_cell.angle_alpha   90.00
_cell.angle_beta   90.00
_cell.angle_gamma   90.00
#
_symmetry.space_group_name_H-M   'P 1'
#
loop_
_entity.id
_entity.type
_entity.pdbx_description
1 polymer ?
#
loop_
_entity_poly.entity_id
_entity_poly.type
_entity_poly.pdbx_seq_one_letter_code
_entity_poly.pdbx_strand_id
1 'polypeptide(L)'
;MATDHGPAPYIVDIESATLENTNFRTTLWTGKNMQMTVMSIEVGSDIGLEVHGHGDQFLRVEAGRARVQMGPAEDDLPFDEEVGDDWAILVPAGTWHNVTNIGEVPLQVYAIYAPPEHPHGTVHATQAEAEADEHHH
;
A
#
# COMPACT_ATOMS: atom_id res chain seq x y z
N MET A 1 -3.20 17.23 9.84
CA MET A 1 -2.73 16.71 11.12
C MET A 1 -1.77 15.55 10.90
N ALA A 2 -0.65 15.57 11.54
CA ALA A 2 0.33 14.50 11.40
C ALA A 2 -0.18 13.23 12.07
N THR A 3 -0.13 12.14 11.35
CA THR A 3 -0.61 10.85 11.82
C THR A 3 0.49 9.80 11.91
N ASP A 4 1.71 10.14 11.50
CA ASP A 4 2.86 9.23 11.57
C ASP A 4 3.44 9.29 12.98
N HIS A 5 3.29 8.21 13.72
CA HIS A 5 3.72 8.11 15.11
C HIS A 5 5.13 7.55 15.26
N GLY A 6 5.78 7.18 14.17
CA GLY A 6 7.14 6.66 14.24
C GLY A 6 8.18 7.76 14.46
N PRO A 7 9.34 7.39 14.96
CA PRO A 7 9.76 6.05 15.34
C PRO A 7 9.45 5.66 16.79
N ALA A 8 8.58 6.40 17.47
CA ALA A 8 8.23 6.12 18.88
C ALA A 8 7.45 4.80 18.99
N PRO A 9 7.53 4.11 20.12
CA PRO A 9 6.69 2.92 20.33
C PRO A 9 5.21 3.25 20.10
N TYR A 10 4.49 2.36 19.45
CA TYR A 10 3.13 2.62 19.03
C TYR A 10 2.32 1.35 18.97
N ILE A 11 1.07 1.41 19.40
CA ILE A 11 0.10 0.33 19.24
C ILE A 11 -1.16 0.92 18.61
N VAL A 12 -1.82 0.14 17.77
CA VAL A 12 -2.98 0.61 17.03
C VAL A 12 -3.92 -0.55 16.74
N ASP A 13 -5.23 -0.28 16.77
CA ASP A 13 -6.21 -1.20 16.22
C ASP A 13 -6.11 -1.06 14.70
N ILE A 14 -5.36 -1.95 14.07
CA ILE A 14 -5.02 -1.80 12.65
C ILE A 14 -6.24 -1.98 11.75
N GLU A 15 -7.19 -2.81 12.13
CA GLU A 15 -8.41 -2.96 11.35
C GLU A 15 -9.19 -1.65 11.32
N SER A 16 -9.42 -1.06 12.49
CA SER A 16 -10.13 0.22 12.58
C SER A 16 -9.39 1.33 11.82
N ALA A 17 -8.09 1.43 12.02
CA ALA A 17 -7.30 2.46 11.35
C ALA A 17 -7.39 2.33 9.84
N THR A 18 -7.36 1.10 9.32
CA THR A 18 -7.46 0.84 7.89
C THR A 18 -8.85 1.19 7.37
N LEU A 19 -9.90 0.75 8.05
CA LEU A 19 -11.27 0.94 7.59
C LEU A 19 -11.73 2.41 7.68
N GLU A 20 -11.17 3.17 8.61
CA GLU A 20 -11.51 4.59 8.78
C GLU A 20 -10.75 5.50 7.84
N ASN A 21 -9.68 5.01 7.23
CA ASN A 21 -8.87 5.83 6.34
C ASN A 21 -9.56 6.05 5.00
N THR A 22 -9.66 7.32 4.60
CA THR A 22 -10.26 7.71 3.31
C THR A 22 -9.23 8.26 2.34
N ASN A 23 -7.98 8.40 2.75
CA ASN A 23 -6.91 8.87 1.87
C ASN A 23 -6.38 7.73 1.02
N PHE A 24 -5.86 8.06 -0.16
CA PHE A 24 -5.16 7.07 -0.97
C PHE A 24 -4.05 6.41 -0.16
N ARG A 25 -3.25 7.22 0.57
CA ARG A 25 -2.18 6.71 1.44
C ARG A 25 -2.03 7.60 2.66
N THR A 26 -2.00 6.99 3.83
CA THR A 26 -1.68 7.67 5.08
C THR A 26 -0.60 6.86 5.79
N THR A 27 0.53 7.51 6.08
CA THR A 27 1.62 6.86 6.80
C THR A 27 1.30 6.88 8.29
N LEU A 28 1.21 5.71 8.91
CA LEU A 28 0.89 5.59 10.34
C LEU A 28 2.15 5.53 11.22
N TRP A 29 3.20 4.88 10.71
CA TRP A 29 4.40 4.67 11.53
C TRP A 29 5.62 4.46 10.63
N THR A 30 6.65 5.26 10.86
CA THR A 30 7.91 5.15 10.13
C THR A 30 9.03 4.91 11.12
N GLY A 31 9.61 3.72 11.06
CA GLY A 31 10.73 3.33 11.90
C GLY A 31 12.03 3.27 11.12
N LYS A 32 13.03 2.69 11.75
CA LYS A 32 14.34 2.55 11.13
C LYS A 32 14.35 1.51 10.01
N ASN A 33 13.63 0.40 10.20
CA ASN A 33 13.70 -0.75 9.31
C ASN A 33 12.36 -1.15 8.70
N MET A 34 11.29 -0.45 9.02
CA MET A 34 9.98 -0.72 8.45
C MET A 34 9.08 0.50 8.53
N GLN A 35 8.03 0.49 7.72
CA GLN A 35 7.06 1.56 7.66
C GLN A 35 5.68 0.97 7.44
N MET A 36 4.67 1.51 8.14
CA MET A 36 3.29 1.07 8.00
C MET A 36 2.44 2.19 7.41
N THR A 37 1.67 1.85 6.39
CA THR A 37 0.70 2.78 5.77
C THR A 37 -0.67 2.13 5.70
N VAL A 38 -1.71 2.95 5.64
CA VAL A 38 -3.07 2.51 5.31
C VAL A 38 -3.47 3.19 4.02
N MET A 39 -4.23 2.46 3.18
CA MET A 39 -4.63 2.95 1.86
C MET A 39 -6.09 2.68 1.59
N SER A 40 -6.73 3.61 0.87
CA SER A 40 -8.07 3.44 0.35
C SER A 40 -8.00 3.65 -1.17
N ILE A 41 -8.36 2.62 -1.93
CA ILE A 41 -8.28 2.63 -3.40
C ILE A 41 -9.70 2.62 -3.96
N GLU A 42 -10.04 3.63 -4.74
CA GLU A 42 -11.37 3.77 -5.33
C GLU A 42 -11.70 2.61 -6.27
N VAL A 43 -12.99 2.34 -6.41
CA VAL A 43 -13.47 1.33 -7.36
C VAL A 43 -12.91 1.61 -8.76
N GLY A 44 -12.34 0.59 -9.38
CA GLY A 44 -11.75 0.71 -10.71
C GLY A 44 -10.36 1.30 -10.75
N SER A 45 -9.83 1.74 -9.59
CA SER A 45 -8.49 2.30 -9.52
C SER A 45 -7.50 1.25 -9.00
N ASP A 46 -6.24 1.63 -8.87
CA ASP A 46 -5.17 0.73 -8.45
C ASP A 46 -4.12 1.50 -7.64
N ILE A 47 -3.13 0.77 -7.12
CA ILE A 47 -2.01 1.40 -6.42
C ILE A 47 -0.97 1.97 -7.38
N GLY A 48 -1.02 1.58 -8.66
CA GLY A 48 0.00 1.93 -9.65
C GLY A 48 1.05 0.83 -9.77
N LEU A 49 1.39 0.48 -11.01
CA LEU A 49 2.43 -0.54 -11.25
C LEU A 49 3.78 -0.01 -10.79
N GLU A 50 4.44 -0.75 -9.90
CA GLU A 50 5.69 -0.29 -9.31
C GLU A 50 6.61 -1.44 -8.94
N VAL A 51 7.86 -1.10 -8.64
CA VAL A 51 8.86 -2.05 -8.16
C VAL A 51 9.68 -1.36 -7.07
N HIS A 52 9.98 -2.12 -6.01
CA HIS A 52 10.86 -1.65 -4.92
C HIS A 52 12.11 -2.51 -4.95
N GLY A 53 13.22 -1.91 -5.39
CA GLY A 53 14.44 -2.66 -5.67
C GLY A 53 15.15 -3.23 -4.44
N HIS A 54 14.95 -2.61 -3.28
CA HIS A 54 15.70 -2.93 -2.07
C HIS A 54 14.85 -3.36 -0.88
N GLY A 55 13.55 -3.54 -1.06
CA GLY A 55 12.71 -3.84 0.07
C GLY A 55 11.58 -4.79 -0.25
N ASP A 56 11.17 -5.53 0.77
CA ASP A 56 9.99 -6.36 0.69
C ASP A 56 8.77 -5.54 1.11
N GLN A 57 7.60 -5.96 0.65
CA GLN A 57 6.35 -5.30 1.01
C GLN A 57 5.32 -6.34 1.39
N PHE A 58 4.57 -6.02 2.44
CA PHE A 58 3.44 -6.81 2.90
C PHE A 58 2.19 -5.94 2.78
N LEU A 59 1.12 -6.49 2.21
CA LEU A 59 -0.19 -5.82 2.21
C LEU A 59 -1.23 -6.80 2.75
N ARG A 60 -2.20 -6.27 3.47
CA ARG A 60 -3.35 -7.06 3.90
C ARG A 60 -4.63 -6.33 3.51
N VAL A 61 -5.57 -7.07 2.94
CA VAL A 61 -6.88 -6.55 2.55
C VAL A 61 -7.81 -6.63 3.76
N GLU A 62 -8.34 -5.47 4.19
CA GLU A 62 -9.33 -5.41 5.27
C GLU A 62 -10.75 -5.29 4.73
N ALA A 63 -10.93 -4.74 3.53
CA ALA A 63 -12.24 -4.68 2.88
C ALA A 63 -12.08 -4.57 1.39
N GLY A 64 -12.93 -5.26 0.65
CA GLY A 64 -12.97 -5.18 -0.80
C GLY A 64 -12.38 -6.39 -1.50
N ARG A 65 -12.23 -6.28 -2.81
CA ARG A 65 -11.65 -7.33 -3.65
C ARG A 65 -10.60 -6.74 -4.56
N ALA A 66 -9.51 -7.45 -4.73
CA ALA A 66 -8.39 -6.97 -5.49
C ALA A 66 -7.89 -8.02 -6.49
N ARG A 67 -7.36 -7.53 -7.61
CA ARG A 67 -6.56 -8.32 -8.53
C ARG A 67 -5.11 -7.98 -8.29
N VAL A 68 -4.29 -8.99 -8.06
CA VAL A 68 -2.87 -8.84 -7.77
C VAL A 68 -2.07 -9.40 -8.94
N GLN A 69 -1.23 -8.56 -9.51
CA GLN A 69 -0.37 -8.95 -10.63
C GLN A 69 1.08 -8.69 -10.26
N MET A 70 1.93 -9.69 -10.45
CA MET A 70 3.36 -9.58 -10.12
C MET A 70 4.22 -10.31 -11.13
N GLY A 71 5.44 -9.83 -11.31
CA GLY A 71 6.36 -10.46 -12.23
C GLY A 71 7.74 -9.81 -12.28
N PRO A 72 8.62 -10.38 -13.12
CA PRO A 72 10.02 -9.94 -13.20
C PRO A 72 10.23 -8.65 -13.97
N ALA A 73 9.23 -8.22 -14.76
CA ALA A 73 9.34 -7.01 -15.56
C ALA A 73 7.98 -6.32 -15.65
N GLU A 74 8.01 -5.05 -15.97
CA GLU A 74 6.82 -4.19 -16.05
C GLU A 74 5.78 -4.76 -17.05
N ASP A 75 6.24 -5.38 -18.11
CA ASP A 75 5.37 -5.96 -19.15
C ASP A 75 5.29 -7.49 -19.08
N ASP A 76 5.74 -8.09 -17.97
CA ASP A 76 5.73 -9.53 -17.77
C ASP A 76 5.30 -9.83 -16.34
N LEU A 77 3.99 -9.99 -16.15
CA LEU A 77 3.37 -10.18 -14.84
C LEU A 77 2.59 -11.51 -14.82
N PRO A 78 3.30 -12.65 -14.82
CA PRO A 78 2.64 -13.95 -14.87
C PRO A 78 1.86 -14.34 -13.61
N PHE A 79 2.25 -13.78 -12.45
CA PHE A 79 1.50 -13.99 -11.22
C PHE A 79 0.25 -13.09 -11.30
N ASP A 80 -0.94 -13.69 -11.30
CA ASP A 80 -2.18 -12.95 -11.49
C ASP A 80 -3.29 -13.67 -10.73
N GLU A 81 -3.63 -13.13 -9.53
CA GLU A 81 -4.56 -13.75 -8.61
C GLU A 81 -5.56 -12.74 -8.07
N GLU A 82 -6.71 -13.21 -7.65
CA GLU A 82 -7.71 -12.37 -6.98
C GLU A 82 -7.74 -12.69 -5.50
N VAL A 83 -7.91 -11.66 -4.68
CA VAL A 83 -7.96 -11.80 -3.23
C VAL A 83 -9.10 -10.96 -2.66
N GLY A 84 -9.48 -11.25 -1.44
CA GLY A 84 -10.54 -10.52 -0.73
C GLY A 84 -10.13 -10.26 0.72
N ASP A 85 -11.13 -9.97 1.57
CA ASP A 85 -10.91 -9.67 2.98
C ASP A 85 -10.03 -10.72 3.66
N ASP A 86 -9.13 -10.27 4.50
CA ASP A 86 -8.26 -11.10 5.34
C ASP A 86 -7.13 -11.81 4.59
N TRP A 87 -6.97 -11.52 3.28
CA TRP A 87 -5.86 -12.09 2.53
C TRP A 87 -4.64 -11.20 2.61
N ALA A 88 -3.48 -11.83 2.71
CA ALA A 88 -2.18 -11.15 2.70
C ALA A 88 -1.54 -11.27 1.33
N ILE A 89 -0.84 -10.20 0.94
CA ILE A 89 -0.09 -10.14 -0.31
C ILE A 89 1.35 -9.87 0.08
N LEU A 90 2.27 -10.74 -0.35
CA LEU A 90 3.69 -10.57 -0.06
C LEU A 90 4.43 -10.33 -1.35
N VAL A 91 5.14 -9.19 -1.42
CA VAL A 91 5.85 -8.74 -2.61
C VAL A 91 7.34 -8.76 -2.32
N PRO A 92 8.09 -9.68 -2.94
CA PRO A 92 9.54 -9.72 -2.75
C PRO A 92 10.23 -8.51 -3.38
N ALA A 93 11.36 -8.12 -2.82
CA ALA A 93 12.18 -7.06 -3.38
C ALA A 93 12.48 -7.34 -4.86
N GLY A 94 12.41 -6.31 -5.68
CA GLY A 94 12.72 -6.42 -7.10
C GLY A 94 11.60 -6.99 -7.96
N THR A 95 10.42 -7.22 -7.38
CA THR A 95 9.27 -7.77 -8.10
C THR A 95 8.34 -6.63 -8.52
N TRP A 96 8.05 -6.54 -9.81
CA TRP A 96 7.05 -5.61 -10.32
C TRP A 96 5.68 -6.06 -9.85
N HIS A 97 4.85 -5.12 -9.41
CA HIS A 97 3.54 -5.48 -8.86
C HIS A 97 2.52 -4.36 -9.00
N ASN A 98 1.26 -4.77 -9.05
CA ASN A 98 0.12 -3.85 -9.02
C ASN A 98 -1.04 -4.53 -8.30
N VAL A 99 -1.84 -3.73 -7.62
CA VAL A 99 -3.05 -4.19 -6.93
C VAL A 99 -4.19 -3.30 -7.41
N THR A 100 -5.17 -3.91 -8.04
CA THR A 100 -6.31 -3.21 -8.65
C THR A 100 -7.59 -3.52 -7.90
N ASN A 101 -8.39 -2.49 -7.61
CA ASN A 101 -9.70 -2.68 -7.01
C ASN A 101 -10.68 -3.19 -8.07
N ILE A 102 -11.09 -4.45 -7.95
CA ILE A 102 -12.04 -5.09 -8.86
C ILE A 102 -13.42 -5.28 -8.22
N GLY A 103 -13.62 -4.76 -7.03
CA GLY A 103 -14.88 -4.87 -6.30
C GLY A 103 -15.81 -3.69 -6.55
N GLU A 104 -16.82 -3.59 -5.70
CA GLU A 104 -17.86 -2.57 -5.81
C GLU A 104 -17.80 -1.54 -4.69
N VAL A 105 -16.83 -1.67 -3.79
CA VAL A 105 -16.60 -0.74 -2.66
C VAL A 105 -15.11 -0.37 -2.65
N PRO A 106 -14.74 0.71 -1.94
CA PRO A 106 -13.32 1.05 -1.82
C PRO A 106 -12.51 -0.13 -1.28
N LEU A 107 -11.34 -0.35 -1.85
CA LEU A 107 -10.41 -1.37 -1.39
C LEU A 107 -9.59 -0.78 -0.26
N GLN A 108 -9.75 -1.32 0.94
CA GLN A 108 -9.06 -0.83 2.15
C GLN A 108 -7.98 -1.82 2.51
N VAL A 109 -6.74 -1.35 2.52
CA VAL A 109 -5.58 -2.19 2.81
C VAL A 109 -4.62 -1.48 3.76
N TYR A 110 -3.83 -2.25 4.50
CA TYR A 110 -2.64 -1.69 5.12
C TYR A 110 -1.41 -2.36 4.52
N ALA A 111 -0.31 -1.63 4.53
CA ALA A 111 0.93 -2.10 3.93
C ALA A 111 2.10 -1.87 4.88
N ILE A 112 3.06 -2.80 4.85
CA ILE A 112 4.30 -2.66 5.58
C ILE A 112 5.44 -2.76 4.58
N TYR A 113 6.30 -1.74 4.59
CA TYR A 113 7.50 -1.67 3.75
C TYR A 113 8.72 -1.92 4.62
N ALA A 114 9.62 -2.76 4.20
CA ALA A 114 10.86 -3.04 4.92
C ALA A 114 12.02 -3.02 3.93
N PRO A 115 12.81 -1.93 3.92
CA PRO A 115 12.79 -0.74 4.79
C PRO A 115 11.73 0.29 4.38
N PRO A 116 11.62 1.42 5.12
CA PRO A 116 10.68 2.47 4.75
C PRO A 116 10.82 2.92 3.31
N GLU A 117 9.70 3.14 2.64
CA GLU A 117 9.66 3.52 1.22
C GLU A 117 9.32 5.00 1.02
N HIS A 118 8.53 5.57 1.93
CA HIS A 118 8.06 6.95 1.84
C HIS A 118 8.65 7.81 2.94
N PRO A 119 8.80 9.14 2.73
CA PRO A 119 9.22 10.03 3.81
C PRO A 119 8.27 9.95 5.00
N HIS A 120 8.80 10.18 6.20
CA HIS A 120 8.02 10.24 7.42
C HIS A 120 6.86 11.23 7.25
N GLY A 121 5.67 10.83 7.64
CA GLY A 121 4.51 11.70 7.62
C GLY A 121 3.82 11.85 6.27
N THR A 122 4.21 11.06 5.26
CA THR A 122 3.60 11.14 3.94
C THR A 122 2.09 10.87 4.00
N VAL A 123 1.30 11.77 3.42
CA VAL A 123 -0.14 11.62 3.25
C VAL A 123 -0.49 12.02 1.82
N HIS A 124 -1.15 11.14 1.10
CA HIS A 124 -1.67 11.41 -0.24
C HIS A 124 -3.18 11.22 -0.19
N ALA A 125 -3.94 12.30 -0.39
CA ALA A 125 -5.40 12.20 -0.39
C ALA A 125 -5.90 11.39 -1.58
N THR A 126 -5.22 11.50 -2.74
CA THR A 126 -5.61 10.82 -3.98
C THR A 126 -4.41 10.17 -4.64
N GLN A 127 -4.69 9.24 -5.55
CA GLN A 127 -3.65 8.60 -6.35
C GLN A 127 -2.90 9.64 -7.20
N ALA A 128 -3.61 10.65 -7.69
CA ALA A 128 -2.97 11.72 -8.48
C ALA A 128 -1.92 12.46 -7.66
N GLU A 129 -2.19 12.73 -6.38
CA GLU A 129 -1.21 13.36 -5.49
C GLU A 129 0.02 12.47 -5.30
N ALA A 130 -0.20 11.17 -5.16
CA ALA A 130 0.89 10.21 -4.99
C ALA A 130 1.78 10.17 -6.24
N GLU A 131 1.17 10.15 -7.43
CA GLU A 131 1.91 10.15 -8.68
C GLU A 131 2.69 11.45 -8.89
N ALA A 132 2.10 12.59 -8.53
CA ALA A 132 2.77 13.88 -8.63
C ALA A 132 3.98 13.94 -7.69
N ASP A 133 3.87 13.40 -6.50
CA ASP A 133 4.95 13.35 -5.52
C ASP A 133 6.11 12.47 -6.00
N GLU A 134 5.81 11.34 -6.61
CA GLU A 134 6.83 10.44 -7.18
C GLU A 134 7.65 11.13 -8.26
N HIS A 135 7.03 12.00 -9.04
CA HIS A 135 7.72 12.70 -10.11
C HIS A 135 8.67 13.79 -9.60
N HIS A 136 8.63 14.12 -8.31
CA HIS A 136 9.49 15.12 -7.70
C HIS A 136 10.69 14.53 -6.95
N HIS A 137 10.83 13.23 -6.95
CA HIS A 137 11.92 12.54 -6.23
C HIS A 137 13.14 12.30 -7.10
#